data_45dd71cd14d57c1ad1d12b7d04460acc
#
_entry.id   45dd71cd14d57c1ad1d12b7d04460acc
#
_cell.length_a   1.000
_cell.length_b   1.000
_cell.length_c   1.000
_cell.angle_alpha   90.00
_cell.angle_beta   90.00
_cell.angle_gamma   90.00
#
_symmetry.space_group_name_H-M   'P 1'
#
loop_
_entity.id
_entity.type
_entity.pdbx_description
1 polymer ?
#
loop_
_entity_poly.entity_id
_entity_poly.type
_entity_poly.pdbx_seq_one_letter_code
_entity_poly.pdbx_strand_id
1 'polypeptide(L)'
;SMDHKEVAARTLKALGGENNIIALAHCATRLRMVLQDSDKVDTAALDNDPDLKGTFEAGGMFQVIVGPGDVNIVFQEMTNLISKDVAVSTDRLKDIAAESGNWFSRAVKVLADIFVPLIPILLGGGLLMALNNVLTAEGLFGDKSVIEMFPAWEGFAGLVNLLAAAPFAFLPILVGFTATKRFGGNEFLGAGMAMAMVMPDLVSGYNVAEAIESGEMSYWNIFGFDVAQAGYQGSILPILVISWILATLEKFLHKHLKGTVDFMLTPLLTLLITGFLTFMGLGPILRTAGDWLGMGLANLYDFAGPVAGCLLYTSD
;
A
#
# COMPACT_ATOMS: atom_id res chain seq x y z
N SER A 1 7.75 -17.47 43.45
CA SER A 1 8.13 -16.26 42.74
C SER A 1 9.10 -16.61 41.60
N MET A 2 8.99 -15.94 40.47
CA MET A 2 9.81 -16.17 39.28
C MET A 2 11.25 -15.68 39.51
N ASP A 3 12.24 -16.52 39.17
CA ASP A 3 13.64 -16.08 39.07
C ASP A 3 13.85 -15.52 37.69
N HIS A 4 13.76 -14.20 37.55
CA HIS A 4 13.77 -13.49 36.26
C HIS A 4 15.09 -13.69 35.50
N LYS A 5 16.23 -13.81 36.18
CA LYS A 5 17.52 -14.06 35.52
C LYS A 5 17.59 -15.44 34.90
N GLU A 6 17.11 -16.44 35.64
CA GLU A 6 17.08 -17.82 35.16
C GLU A 6 16.08 -17.98 34.01
N VAL A 7 14.90 -17.36 34.11
CA VAL A 7 13.88 -17.36 33.06
C VAL A 7 14.42 -16.69 31.80
N ALA A 8 15.09 -15.55 31.95
CA ALA A 8 15.71 -14.84 30.79
C ALA A 8 16.77 -15.71 30.13
N ALA A 9 17.62 -16.38 30.88
CA ALA A 9 18.67 -17.26 30.33
C ALA A 9 18.07 -18.46 29.61
N ARG A 10 17.08 -19.12 30.19
CA ARG A 10 16.38 -20.27 29.58
C ARG A 10 15.67 -19.85 28.28
N THR A 11 14.97 -18.72 28.34
CA THR A 11 14.23 -18.18 27.17
C THR A 11 15.19 -17.84 26.04
N LEU A 12 16.30 -17.16 26.33
CA LEU A 12 17.31 -16.82 25.33
C LEU A 12 17.89 -18.05 24.66
N LYS A 13 18.21 -19.09 25.47
CA LYS A 13 18.71 -20.35 24.95
C LYS A 13 17.70 -21.05 24.04
N ALA A 14 16.43 -21.10 24.46
CA ALA A 14 15.35 -21.72 23.69
C ALA A 14 15.07 -20.96 22.38
N LEU A 15 15.32 -19.66 22.34
CA LEU A 15 15.16 -18.83 21.12
C LEU A 15 16.32 -19.00 20.10
N GLY A 16 17.32 -19.78 20.42
CA GLY A 16 18.48 -20.02 19.56
C GLY A 16 19.72 -19.21 19.91
N GLY A 17 19.72 -18.54 21.04
CA GLY A 17 20.84 -17.70 21.48
C GLY A 17 20.80 -16.27 20.96
N GLU A 18 21.75 -15.44 21.40
CA GLU A 18 21.77 -14.02 21.06
C GLU A 18 21.94 -13.76 19.56
N ASN A 19 22.63 -14.65 18.86
CA ASN A 19 22.86 -14.50 17.42
C ASN A 19 21.60 -14.67 16.57
N ASN A 20 20.57 -15.29 17.13
CA ASN A 20 19.28 -15.46 16.46
C ASN A 20 18.32 -14.29 16.68
N ILE A 21 18.65 -13.36 17.56
CA ILE A 21 17.80 -12.20 17.86
C ILE A 21 18.31 -10.98 17.10
N ILE A 22 17.47 -10.47 16.18
CA ILE A 22 17.75 -9.24 15.43
C ILE A 22 17.35 -8.02 16.24
N ALA A 23 16.16 -8.06 16.84
CA ALA A 23 15.60 -6.99 17.66
C ALA A 23 14.66 -7.56 18.72
N LEU A 24 14.59 -6.89 19.85
CA LEU A 24 13.79 -7.28 21.02
C LEU A 24 13.03 -6.06 21.55
N ALA A 25 11.74 -6.25 21.80
CA ALA A 25 10.87 -5.28 22.46
C ALA A 25 9.92 -6.02 23.39
N HIS A 26 9.16 -5.28 24.20
CA HIS A 26 8.11 -5.85 25.02
C HIS A 26 6.87 -4.97 25.02
N CYS A 27 5.73 -5.56 25.28
CA CYS A 27 4.51 -4.87 25.65
C CYS A 27 4.15 -5.18 27.12
N ALA A 28 2.92 -4.88 27.52
CA ALA A 28 2.48 -5.06 28.90
C ALA A 28 2.60 -6.53 29.41
N THR A 29 2.49 -7.51 28.52
CA THR A 29 2.43 -8.93 28.88
C THR A 29 3.38 -9.85 28.12
N ARG A 30 3.96 -9.38 27.00
CA ARG A 30 4.70 -10.23 26.06
C ARG A 30 6.06 -9.66 25.73
N LEU A 31 7.03 -10.55 25.57
CA LEU A 31 8.25 -10.26 24.81
C LEU A 31 7.91 -10.37 23.31
N ARG A 32 8.39 -9.43 22.55
CA ARG A 32 8.25 -9.43 21.08
C ARG A 32 9.62 -9.30 20.45
N MET A 33 9.88 -10.11 19.42
CA MET A 33 11.19 -10.14 18.81
C MET A 33 11.12 -10.45 17.33
N VAL A 34 12.14 -10.01 16.62
CA VAL A 34 12.43 -10.44 15.27
C VAL A 34 13.62 -11.39 15.33
N LEU A 35 13.43 -12.61 14.84
CA LEU A 35 14.44 -13.65 14.82
C LEU A 35 15.05 -13.77 13.43
N GLN A 36 16.33 -14.13 13.37
CA GLN A 36 17.00 -14.40 12.11
C GLN A 36 16.49 -15.69 11.46
N ASP A 37 16.26 -16.71 12.27
CA ASP A 37 15.76 -18.01 11.82
C ASP A 37 14.83 -18.59 12.91
N SER A 38 13.52 -18.60 12.64
CA SER A 38 12.54 -19.13 13.59
C SER A 38 12.60 -20.67 13.75
N ASP A 39 13.22 -21.37 12.81
CA ASP A 39 13.41 -22.82 12.90
C ASP A 39 14.41 -23.21 13.99
N LYS A 40 15.26 -22.28 14.44
CA LYS A 40 16.20 -22.50 15.54
C LYS A 40 15.56 -22.41 16.92
N VAL A 41 14.29 -22.04 17.01
CA VAL A 41 13.57 -21.92 18.27
C VAL A 41 13.15 -23.30 18.76
N ASP A 42 13.49 -23.59 20.03
CA ASP A 42 12.97 -24.78 20.72
C ASP A 42 11.59 -24.43 21.31
N THR A 43 10.57 -24.54 20.49
CA THR A 43 9.19 -24.20 20.86
C THR A 43 8.67 -25.08 22.00
N ALA A 44 9.05 -26.36 22.02
CA ALA A 44 8.65 -27.28 23.07
C ALA A 44 9.19 -26.85 24.44
N ALA A 45 10.44 -26.39 24.50
CA ALA A 45 11.02 -25.87 25.73
C ALA A 45 10.30 -24.63 26.24
N LEU A 46 9.90 -23.74 25.35
CA LEU A 46 9.14 -22.52 25.68
C LEU A 46 7.71 -22.86 26.16
N ASP A 47 7.02 -23.73 25.45
CA ASP A 47 5.64 -24.12 25.77
C ASP A 47 5.54 -24.92 27.07
N ASN A 48 6.58 -25.66 27.40
CA ASN A 48 6.64 -26.49 28.65
C ASN A 48 7.26 -25.73 29.83
N ASP A 49 7.75 -24.52 29.64
CA ASP A 49 8.34 -23.73 30.72
C ASP A 49 7.25 -23.25 31.68
N PRO A 50 7.36 -23.59 33.00
CA PRO A 50 6.32 -23.26 33.98
C PRO A 50 6.17 -21.75 34.23
N ASP A 51 7.17 -20.97 33.93
CA ASP A 51 7.18 -19.52 34.11
C ASP A 51 6.69 -18.73 32.89
N LEU A 52 6.54 -19.40 31.73
CA LEU A 52 6.04 -18.82 30.51
C LEU A 52 4.61 -19.30 30.21
N LYS A 53 3.79 -18.43 29.64
CA LYS A 53 2.36 -18.70 29.40
C LYS A 53 2.02 -19.08 27.96
N GLY A 54 3.01 -19.18 27.10
CA GLY A 54 2.84 -19.60 25.73
C GLY A 54 3.63 -18.76 24.73
N THR A 55 3.58 -19.17 23.47
CA THR A 55 4.25 -18.52 22.36
C THR A 55 3.26 -18.24 21.23
N PHE A 56 3.57 -17.22 20.43
CA PHE A 56 2.75 -16.84 19.31
C PHE A 56 3.63 -16.23 18.22
N GLU A 57 3.37 -16.55 16.96
CA GLU A 57 4.10 -15.99 15.82
C GLU A 57 3.13 -15.34 14.85
N ALA A 58 3.31 -14.05 14.59
CA ALA A 58 2.49 -13.29 13.66
C ALA A 58 3.25 -12.06 13.14
N GLY A 59 3.03 -11.72 11.89
CA GLY A 59 3.58 -10.51 11.27
C GLY A 59 5.10 -10.46 11.23
N GLY A 60 5.78 -11.60 11.14
CA GLY A 60 7.24 -11.67 11.16
C GLY A 60 7.85 -11.51 12.54
N MET A 61 7.03 -11.45 13.59
CA MET A 61 7.47 -11.32 14.99
C MET A 61 7.15 -12.59 15.75
N PHE A 62 8.14 -13.08 16.52
CA PHE A 62 7.95 -14.14 17.49
C PHE A 62 7.61 -13.52 18.84
N GLN A 63 6.63 -14.07 19.55
CA GLN A 63 6.15 -13.53 20.82
C GLN A 63 6.17 -14.61 21.91
N VAL A 64 6.64 -14.22 23.11
CA VAL A 64 6.63 -15.06 24.30
C VAL A 64 5.80 -14.37 25.37
N ILE A 65 4.75 -15.03 25.83
CA ILE A 65 3.85 -14.48 26.84
C ILE A 65 4.46 -14.75 28.21
N VAL A 66 4.85 -13.69 28.92
CA VAL A 66 5.44 -13.77 30.27
C VAL A 66 4.44 -13.38 31.35
N GLY A 67 3.71 -12.29 31.11
CA GLY A 67 2.72 -11.77 32.03
C GLY A 67 3.04 -10.36 32.55
N PRO A 68 2.04 -9.67 33.12
CA PRO A 68 2.21 -8.30 33.60
C PRO A 68 3.26 -8.18 34.69
N GLY A 69 4.08 -7.16 34.66
CA GLY A 69 5.13 -6.91 35.65
C GLY A 69 6.38 -7.74 35.40
N ASP A 70 6.26 -9.04 35.28
CA ASP A 70 7.39 -9.96 35.08
C ASP A 70 8.06 -9.73 33.72
N VAL A 71 7.29 -9.35 32.68
CA VAL A 71 7.82 -9.11 31.33
C VAL A 71 8.88 -8.03 31.29
N ASN A 72 8.70 -6.95 32.04
CA ASN A 72 9.67 -5.84 32.09
C ASN A 72 11.00 -6.31 32.65
N ILE A 73 10.97 -7.12 33.71
CA ILE A 73 12.16 -7.60 34.40
C ILE A 73 12.87 -8.64 33.53
N VAL A 74 12.14 -9.57 32.95
CA VAL A 74 12.69 -10.56 32.03
C VAL A 74 13.31 -9.87 30.80
N PHE A 75 12.65 -8.86 30.26
CA PHE A 75 13.20 -8.06 29.15
C PHE A 75 14.53 -7.42 29.52
N GLN A 76 14.62 -6.77 30.69
CA GLN A 76 15.87 -6.17 31.16
C GLN A 76 16.98 -7.21 31.36
N GLU A 77 16.67 -8.34 31.96
CA GLU A 77 17.63 -9.41 32.15
C GLU A 77 18.11 -10.01 30.83
N MET A 78 17.22 -10.15 29.83
CA MET A 78 17.59 -10.63 28.51
C MET A 78 18.51 -9.62 27.79
N THR A 79 18.20 -8.33 27.87
CA THR A 79 19.06 -7.30 27.26
C THR A 79 20.44 -7.25 27.91
N ASN A 80 20.53 -7.53 29.20
CA ASN A 80 21.81 -7.62 29.92
C ASN A 80 22.64 -8.85 29.47
N LEU A 81 21.98 -9.94 29.10
CA LEU A 81 22.64 -11.17 28.64
C LEU A 81 23.12 -11.06 27.19
N ILE A 82 22.50 -10.21 26.40
CA ILE A 82 22.84 -10.02 24.97
C ILE A 82 23.90 -8.95 24.84
N SER A 83 25.01 -9.28 24.18
CA SER A 83 26.18 -8.39 24.08
C SER A 83 26.01 -7.25 23.09
N LYS A 84 25.05 -7.38 22.15
CA LYS A 84 24.76 -6.34 21.16
C LYS A 84 23.47 -5.58 21.54
N ASP A 85 23.32 -4.36 21.03
CA ASP A 85 22.13 -3.55 21.27
C ASP A 85 20.98 -4.03 20.38
N VAL A 86 20.04 -4.75 20.97
CA VAL A 86 18.85 -5.28 20.28
C VAL A 86 17.54 -4.69 20.79
N ALA A 87 17.58 -3.93 21.88
CA ALA A 87 16.39 -3.33 22.49
C ALA A 87 15.86 -2.19 21.61
N VAL A 88 14.60 -2.30 21.18
CA VAL A 88 13.94 -1.28 20.34
C VAL A 88 12.51 -1.03 20.85
N SER A 89 11.89 0.04 20.37
CA SER A 89 10.46 0.29 20.62
C SER A 89 9.60 -0.71 19.85
N THR A 90 8.36 -0.89 20.29
CA THR A 90 7.40 -1.79 19.61
C THR A 90 7.16 -1.36 18.15
N ASP A 91 7.10 -0.06 17.88
CA ASP A 91 6.92 0.46 16.53
C ASP A 91 8.12 0.16 15.64
N ARG A 92 9.34 0.37 16.18
CA ARG A 92 10.57 0.04 15.45
C ARG A 92 10.67 -1.47 15.17
N LEU A 93 10.21 -2.30 16.11
CA LEU A 93 10.18 -3.74 15.93
C LEU A 93 9.31 -4.15 14.75
N LYS A 94 8.14 -3.52 14.59
CA LYS A 94 7.24 -3.77 13.46
C LYS A 94 7.92 -3.42 12.12
N ASP A 95 8.66 -2.31 12.08
CA ASP A 95 9.40 -1.92 10.88
C ASP A 95 10.49 -2.92 10.53
N ILE A 96 11.26 -3.39 11.52
CA ILE A 96 12.30 -4.40 11.32
C ILE A 96 11.68 -5.73 10.88
N ALA A 97 10.55 -6.14 11.43
CA ALA A 97 9.83 -7.35 11.01
C ALA A 97 9.40 -7.26 9.55
N ALA A 98 8.90 -6.10 9.13
CA ALA A 98 8.52 -5.85 7.74
C ALA A 98 9.72 -5.92 6.79
N GLU A 99 10.88 -5.38 7.20
CA GLU A 99 12.13 -5.44 6.43
C GLU A 99 12.71 -6.85 6.34
N SER A 100 12.48 -7.68 7.37
CA SER A 100 13.01 -9.06 7.46
C SER A 100 12.16 -10.09 6.74
N GLY A 101 10.93 -9.76 6.35
CA GLY A 101 10.03 -10.63 5.61
C GLY A 101 10.53 -10.93 4.21
N ASN A 102 9.90 -11.91 3.52
CA ASN A 102 10.20 -12.14 2.12
C ASN A 102 9.76 -10.94 1.26
N TRP A 103 10.22 -10.89 0.01
CA TRP A 103 9.91 -9.78 -0.90
C TRP A 103 8.40 -9.59 -1.12
N PHE A 104 7.63 -10.70 -1.13
CA PHE A 104 6.17 -10.66 -1.30
C PHE A 104 5.49 -10.01 -0.10
N SER A 105 5.86 -10.40 1.13
CA SER A 105 5.33 -9.78 2.36
C SER A 105 5.66 -8.29 2.43
N ARG A 106 6.87 -7.91 2.03
CA ARG A 106 7.28 -6.49 1.97
C ARG A 106 6.47 -5.71 0.95
N ALA A 107 6.24 -6.29 -0.23
CA ALA A 107 5.43 -5.68 -1.27
C ALA A 107 3.98 -5.45 -0.80
N VAL A 108 3.37 -6.46 -0.17
CA VAL A 108 2.02 -6.36 0.40
C VAL A 108 1.97 -5.28 1.48
N LYS A 109 2.98 -5.20 2.36
CA LYS A 109 3.07 -4.17 3.39
C LYS A 109 3.14 -2.76 2.80
N VAL A 110 3.96 -2.57 1.76
CA VAL A 110 4.08 -1.28 1.06
C VAL A 110 2.74 -0.88 0.44
N LEU A 111 2.08 -1.81 -0.25
CA LEU A 111 0.77 -1.55 -0.85
C LEU A 111 -0.29 -1.23 0.22
N ALA A 112 -0.28 -1.94 1.34
CA ALA A 112 -1.17 -1.66 2.46
C ALA A 112 -0.93 -0.25 3.03
N ASP A 113 0.32 0.15 3.23
CA ASP A 113 0.67 1.48 3.72
C ASP A 113 0.18 2.59 2.78
N ILE A 114 0.14 2.33 1.49
CA ILE A 114 -0.33 3.27 0.47
C ILE A 114 -1.86 3.36 0.46
N PHE A 115 -2.57 2.22 0.48
CA PHE A 115 -4.00 2.16 0.23
C PHE A 115 -4.88 2.22 1.49
N VAL A 116 -4.41 1.73 2.64
CA VAL A 116 -5.19 1.76 3.88
C VAL A 116 -5.67 3.17 4.27
N PRO A 117 -4.84 4.22 4.18
CA PRO A 117 -5.32 5.58 4.45
C PRO A 117 -6.45 6.05 3.53
N LEU A 118 -6.57 5.47 2.35
CA LEU A 118 -7.58 5.83 1.34
C LEU A 118 -8.91 5.10 1.53
N ILE A 119 -8.97 4.09 2.40
CA ILE A 119 -10.17 3.26 2.59
C ILE A 119 -11.43 4.11 2.87
N PRO A 120 -11.41 5.12 3.78
CA PRO A 120 -12.63 5.89 4.04
C PRO A 120 -13.23 6.56 2.82
N ILE A 121 -12.40 7.20 2.00
CA ILE A 121 -12.90 7.90 0.79
C ILE A 121 -13.34 6.90 -0.29
N LEU A 122 -12.64 5.78 -0.44
CA LEU A 122 -13.02 4.74 -1.38
C LEU A 122 -14.32 4.04 -0.95
N LEU A 123 -14.49 3.81 0.35
CA LEU A 123 -15.72 3.25 0.89
C LEU A 123 -16.89 4.20 0.69
N GLY A 124 -16.71 5.47 1.04
CA GLY A 124 -17.75 6.50 0.83
C GLY A 124 -18.15 6.63 -0.63
N GLY A 125 -17.17 6.73 -1.52
CA GLY A 125 -17.40 6.78 -2.97
C GLY A 125 -18.08 5.52 -3.50
N GLY A 126 -17.65 4.36 -3.05
CA GLY A 126 -18.27 3.08 -3.45
C GLY A 126 -19.71 2.91 -3.00
N LEU A 127 -20.03 3.33 -1.77
CA LEU A 127 -21.39 3.31 -1.26
C LEU A 127 -22.30 4.29 -2.02
N LEU A 128 -21.81 5.49 -2.34
CA LEU A 128 -22.54 6.45 -3.18
C LEU A 128 -22.74 5.91 -4.61
N MET A 129 -21.76 5.19 -5.14
CA MET A 129 -21.88 4.54 -6.44
C MET A 129 -22.97 3.48 -6.44
N ALA A 130 -23.07 2.69 -5.37
CA ALA A 130 -24.13 1.71 -5.19
C ALA A 130 -25.49 2.38 -5.12
N LEU A 131 -25.60 3.49 -4.39
CA LEU A 131 -26.84 4.28 -4.34
C LEU A 131 -27.21 4.83 -5.74
N ASN A 132 -26.26 5.39 -6.46
CA ASN A 132 -26.48 5.86 -7.81
C ASN A 132 -26.96 4.74 -8.73
N ASN A 133 -26.38 3.55 -8.64
CA ASN A 133 -26.80 2.39 -9.42
C ASN A 133 -28.24 1.99 -9.12
N VAL A 134 -28.67 2.04 -7.87
CA VAL A 134 -30.06 1.81 -7.47
C VAL A 134 -31.00 2.84 -8.12
N LEU A 135 -30.59 4.11 -8.18
CA LEU A 135 -31.41 5.17 -8.76
C LEU A 135 -31.48 5.13 -10.29
N THR A 136 -30.44 4.63 -10.96
CA THR A 136 -30.31 4.70 -12.41
C THR A 136 -30.52 3.37 -13.14
N ALA A 137 -30.43 2.24 -12.44
CA ALA A 137 -30.58 0.94 -13.06
C ALA A 137 -32.04 0.62 -13.41
N GLU A 138 -32.23 0.11 -14.61
CA GLU A 138 -33.53 -0.40 -15.07
C GLU A 138 -33.75 -1.82 -14.56
N GLY A 139 -34.99 -2.18 -14.33
CA GLY A 139 -35.38 -3.54 -13.97
C GLY A 139 -35.29 -3.92 -12.49
N LEU A 140 -34.88 -3.00 -11.58
CA LEU A 140 -34.86 -3.25 -10.13
C LEU A 140 -36.25 -3.10 -9.51
N PHE A 141 -37.02 -2.09 -9.94
CA PHE A 141 -38.33 -1.74 -9.41
C PHE A 141 -39.43 -1.72 -10.50
N GLY A 142 -39.13 -2.32 -11.65
CA GLY A 142 -39.98 -2.33 -12.84
C GLY A 142 -39.15 -2.16 -14.10
N ASP A 143 -39.80 -1.92 -15.23
CA ASP A 143 -39.11 -1.76 -16.53
C ASP A 143 -38.29 -0.47 -16.64
N LYS A 144 -38.61 0.54 -15.78
CA LYS A 144 -37.94 1.84 -15.77
C LYS A 144 -37.09 2.00 -14.53
N SER A 145 -36.04 2.83 -14.65
CA SER A 145 -35.25 3.25 -13.49
C SER A 145 -36.04 4.20 -12.57
N VAL A 146 -35.57 4.38 -11.34
CA VAL A 146 -36.19 5.30 -10.38
C VAL A 146 -36.25 6.72 -10.93
N ILE A 147 -35.19 7.20 -11.58
CA ILE A 147 -35.16 8.56 -12.15
C ILE A 147 -36.06 8.72 -13.36
N GLU A 148 -36.35 7.64 -14.10
CA GLU A 148 -37.34 7.68 -15.18
C GLU A 148 -38.76 7.71 -14.65
N MET A 149 -39.04 7.00 -13.54
CA MET A 149 -40.34 7.03 -12.87
C MET A 149 -40.57 8.33 -12.11
N PHE A 150 -39.52 8.89 -11.52
CA PHE A 150 -39.55 10.11 -10.71
C PHE A 150 -38.51 11.11 -11.22
N PRO A 151 -38.78 11.83 -12.33
CA PRO A 151 -37.77 12.72 -12.94
C PRO A 151 -37.25 13.84 -12.04
N ALA A 152 -37.99 14.17 -10.95
CA ALA A 152 -37.52 15.14 -9.97
C ALA A 152 -36.23 14.72 -9.25
N TRP A 153 -35.91 13.43 -9.23
CA TRP A 153 -34.72 12.88 -8.58
C TRP A 153 -33.49 12.83 -9.51
N GLU A 154 -33.65 13.21 -10.78
CA GLU A 154 -32.52 13.16 -11.75
C GLU A 154 -31.36 14.04 -11.32
N GLY A 155 -31.62 15.26 -10.85
CA GLY A 155 -30.58 16.16 -10.34
C GLY A 155 -29.88 15.63 -9.10
N PHE A 156 -30.62 15.03 -8.20
CA PHE A 156 -30.06 14.35 -7.03
C PHE A 156 -29.14 13.20 -7.44
N ALA A 157 -29.60 12.33 -8.33
CA ALA A 157 -28.80 11.24 -8.86
C ALA A 157 -27.53 11.73 -9.57
N GLY A 158 -27.62 12.83 -10.31
CA GLY A 158 -26.46 13.46 -10.95
C GLY A 158 -25.42 13.94 -9.96
N LEU A 159 -25.83 14.56 -8.86
CA LEU A 159 -24.92 14.99 -7.81
C LEU A 159 -24.31 13.79 -7.07
N VAL A 160 -25.07 12.77 -6.76
CA VAL A 160 -24.58 11.52 -6.16
C VAL A 160 -23.54 10.88 -7.05
N ASN A 161 -23.80 10.81 -8.34
CA ASN A 161 -22.84 10.25 -9.31
C ASN A 161 -21.54 11.03 -9.34
N LEU A 162 -21.60 12.36 -9.33
CA LEU A 162 -20.40 13.21 -9.28
C LEU A 162 -19.56 12.92 -8.04
N LEU A 163 -20.21 12.89 -6.87
CA LEU A 163 -19.53 12.63 -5.59
C LEU A 163 -18.95 11.20 -5.53
N ALA A 164 -19.65 10.25 -6.10
CA ALA A 164 -19.19 8.85 -6.15
C ALA A 164 -18.00 8.65 -7.09
N ALA A 165 -18.06 9.29 -8.26
CA ALA A 165 -17.06 9.10 -9.32
C ALA A 165 -15.75 9.84 -9.04
N ALA A 166 -15.79 10.99 -8.36
CA ALA A 166 -14.64 11.85 -8.17
C ALA A 166 -13.44 11.15 -7.51
N PRO A 167 -13.60 10.41 -6.39
CA PRO A 167 -12.46 9.74 -5.78
C PRO A 167 -11.80 8.69 -6.67
N PHE A 168 -12.58 8.01 -7.50
CA PHE A 168 -12.06 6.98 -8.40
C PHE A 168 -11.40 7.58 -9.64
N ALA A 169 -11.98 8.62 -10.21
CA ALA A 169 -11.40 9.32 -11.36
C ALA A 169 -10.05 9.96 -11.01
N PHE A 170 -9.98 10.62 -9.86
CA PHE A 170 -8.80 11.32 -9.37
C PHE A 170 -7.99 10.51 -8.36
N LEU A 171 -8.20 9.20 -8.32
CA LEU A 171 -7.44 8.29 -7.47
C LEU A 171 -5.91 8.47 -7.60
N PRO A 172 -5.33 8.74 -8.78
CA PRO A 172 -3.91 9.03 -8.90
C PRO A 172 -3.40 10.12 -7.97
N ILE A 173 -4.19 11.15 -7.68
CA ILE A 173 -3.79 12.23 -6.76
C ILE A 173 -3.64 11.69 -5.33
N LEU A 174 -4.61 10.91 -4.87
CA LEU A 174 -4.59 10.30 -3.54
C LEU A 174 -3.42 9.32 -3.41
N VAL A 175 -3.25 8.46 -4.39
CA VAL A 175 -2.16 7.48 -4.43
C VAL A 175 -0.81 8.19 -4.56
N GLY A 176 -0.72 9.23 -5.38
CA GLY A 176 0.50 10.03 -5.52
C GLY A 176 0.95 10.63 -4.19
N PHE A 177 0.02 11.10 -3.39
CA PHE A 177 0.29 11.61 -2.05
C PHE A 177 0.79 10.50 -1.11
N THR A 178 0.02 9.44 -0.95
CA THR A 178 0.33 8.37 0.01
C THR A 178 1.55 7.54 -0.42
N ALA A 179 1.68 7.23 -1.70
CA ALA A 179 2.81 6.46 -2.22
C ALA A 179 4.12 7.23 -2.10
N THR A 180 4.15 8.50 -2.49
CA THR A 180 5.34 9.33 -2.38
C THR A 180 5.77 9.47 -0.93
N LYS A 181 4.83 9.67 -0.01
CA LYS A 181 5.10 9.69 1.42
C LYS A 181 5.70 8.37 1.90
N ARG A 182 5.12 7.25 1.48
CA ARG A 182 5.62 5.91 1.84
C ARG A 182 7.03 5.67 1.33
N PHE A 183 7.36 6.15 0.14
CA PHE A 183 8.69 6.01 -0.45
C PHE A 183 9.71 7.04 0.08
N GLY A 184 9.30 7.89 1.02
CA GLY A 184 10.18 8.86 1.69
C GLY A 184 10.40 10.16 0.93
N GLY A 185 9.58 10.47 -0.07
CA GLY A 185 9.57 11.74 -0.77
C GLY A 185 8.59 12.73 -0.18
N ASN A 186 8.52 13.92 -0.78
CA ASN A 186 7.55 14.94 -0.39
C ASN A 186 6.19 14.60 -1.00
N GLU A 187 5.22 14.33 -0.15
CA GLU A 187 3.87 13.90 -0.53
C GLU A 187 3.13 14.96 -1.38
N PHE A 188 3.41 16.22 -1.18
CA PHE A 188 2.80 17.30 -1.98
C PHE A 188 3.36 17.35 -3.39
N LEU A 189 4.64 17.05 -3.56
CA LEU A 189 5.22 16.89 -4.91
C LEU A 189 4.60 15.70 -5.64
N GLY A 190 4.39 14.59 -4.93
CA GLY A 190 3.71 13.42 -5.48
C GLY A 190 2.28 13.72 -5.90
N ALA A 191 1.53 14.41 -5.05
CA ALA A 191 0.18 14.85 -5.37
C ALA A 191 0.17 15.81 -6.55
N GLY A 192 1.09 16.77 -6.59
CA GLY A 192 1.21 17.73 -7.70
C GLY A 192 1.54 17.07 -9.03
N MET A 193 2.43 16.09 -9.02
CA MET A 193 2.72 15.28 -10.20
C MET A 193 1.47 14.54 -10.70
N ALA A 194 0.74 13.92 -9.78
CA ALA A 194 -0.50 13.22 -10.11
C ALA A 194 -1.59 14.17 -10.63
N MET A 195 -1.67 15.37 -10.08
CA MET A 195 -2.58 16.41 -10.59
C MET A 195 -2.30 16.72 -12.06
N ALA A 196 -1.02 16.84 -12.43
CA ALA A 196 -0.63 17.05 -13.82
C ALA A 196 -1.08 15.89 -14.71
N MET A 197 -1.05 14.66 -14.20
CA MET A 197 -1.45 13.46 -14.94
C MET A 197 -2.97 13.35 -15.16
N VAL A 198 -3.77 14.12 -14.43
CA VAL A 198 -5.24 14.12 -14.54
C VAL A 198 -5.80 15.50 -14.93
N MET A 199 -4.97 16.37 -15.48
CA MET A 199 -5.40 17.68 -15.94
C MET A 199 -6.49 17.58 -17.03
N PRO A 200 -7.53 18.44 -16.98
CA PRO A 200 -8.59 18.44 -18.00
C PRO A 200 -8.12 18.74 -19.42
N ASP A 201 -6.96 19.40 -19.57
CA ASP A 201 -6.35 19.68 -20.86
C ASP A 201 -5.95 18.42 -21.63
N LEU A 202 -5.78 17.32 -20.89
CA LEU A 202 -5.44 16.01 -21.45
C LEU A 202 -6.71 15.27 -21.88
N VAL A 203 -6.56 14.35 -22.83
CA VAL A 203 -7.63 13.38 -23.11
C VAL A 203 -7.79 12.49 -21.88
N SER A 204 -9.02 12.39 -21.36
CA SER A 204 -9.28 11.59 -20.15
C SER A 204 -8.74 10.18 -20.28
N GLY A 205 -8.15 9.65 -19.21
CA GLY A 205 -7.62 8.29 -19.16
C GLY A 205 -8.66 7.22 -19.55
N TYR A 206 -9.94 7.48 -19.30
CA TYR A 206 -11.03 6.61 -19.71
C TYR A 206 -11.26 6.58 -21.22
N ASN A 207 -10.83 7.61 -21.95
CA ASN A 207 -11.09 7.79 -23.38
C ASN A 207 -9.82 7.66 -24.23
N VAL A 208 -8.65 7.44 -23.63
CA VAL A 208 -7.38 7.41 -24.36
C VAL A 208 -7.33 6.31 -25.41
N ALA A 209 -7.74 5.10 -25.06
CA ALA A 209 -7.72 3.97 -25.99
C ALA A 209 -8.63 4.23 -27.22
N GLU A 210 -9.83 4.73 -26.99
CA GLU A 210 -10.77 5.09 -28.04
C GLU A 210 -10.24 6.24 -28.90
N ALA A 211 -9.65 7.27 -28.29
CA ALA A 211 -9.08 8.42 -29.00
C ALA A 211 -7.91 8.02 -29.90
N ILE A 212 -7.05 7.10 -29.45
CA ILE A 212 -5.95 6.56 -30.28
C ILE A 212 -6.51 5.75 -31.45
N GLU A 213 -7.50 4.91 -31.20
CA GLU A 213 -8.12 4.04 -32.21
C GLU A 213 -8.86 4.86 -33.27
N SER A 214 -9.59 5.91 -32.88
CA SER A 214 -10.34 6.77 -33.78
C SER A 214 -9.51 7.87 -34.47
N GLY A 215 -8.26 8.05 -34.08
CA GLY A 215 -7.39 9.09 -34.59
C GLY A 215 -7.64 10.49 -34.00
N GLU A 216 -8.44 10.61 -32.97
CA GLU A 216 -8.79 11.88 -32.32
C GLU A 216 -7.82 12.27 -31.19
N MET A 217 -6.75 11.49 -30.95
CA MET A 217 -5.76 11.78 -29.94
C MET A 217 -4.97 13.03 -30.24
N SER A 218 -4.78 13.88 -29.24
CA SER A 218 -3.97 15.10 -29.34
C SER A 218 -2.53 14.81 -28.92
N TYR A 219 -1.57 15.46 -29.57
CA TYR A 219 -0.13 15.27 -29.33
C TYR A 219 0.57 16.62 -29.17
N TRP A 220 1.60 16.62 -28.29
CA TRP A 220 2.61 17.68 -28.30
C TRP A 220 3.76 17.27 -29.21
N ASN A 221 4.28 18.22 -29.99
CA ASN A 221 5.57 18.02 -30.64
C ASN A 221 6.67 18.54 -29.72
N ILE A 222 7.46 17.63 -29.14
CA ILE A 222 8.55 17.94 -28.21
C ILE A 222 9.85 17.52 -28.89
N PHE A 223 10.60 18.49 -29.38
CA PHE A 223 11.87 18.28 -30.08
C PHE A 223 11.80 17.24 -31.19
N GLY A 224 10.71 17.24 -31.95
CA GLY A 224 10.48 16.31 -33.07
C GLY A 224 9.78 15.01 -32.69
N PHE A 225 9.51 14.79 -31.42
CA PHE A 225 8.76 13.62 -30.95
C PHE A 225 7.31 13.99 -30.68
N ASP A 226 6.39 13.15 -31.16
CA ASP A 226 4.97 13.29 -30.86
C ASP A 226 4.66 12.61 -29.52
N VAL A 227 4.26 13.42 -28.53
CA VAL A 227 3.94 12.96 -27.18
C VAL A 227 2.44 13.07 -26.97
N ALA A 228 1.77 11.96 -26.67
CA ALA A 228 0.34 11.95 -26.49
C ALA A 228 -0.08 12.79 -25.27
N GLN A 229 -1.08 13.66 -25.47
CA GLN A 229 -1.72 14.42 -24.40
C GLN A 229 -2.74 13.53 -23.67
N ALA A 230 -2.23 12.47 -23.08
CA ALA A 230 -3.04 11.40 -22.49
C ALA A 230 -3.10 11.53 -20.97
N GLY A 231 -4.31 11.55 -20.41
CA GLY A 231 -4.56 11.56 -18.99
C GLY A 231 -4.52 10.17 -18.38
N TYR A 232 -4.46 10.13 -17.04
CA TYR A 232 -4.32 8.89 -16.27
C TYR A 232 -5.46 8.68 -15.27
N GLN A 233 -6.62 9.28 -15.52
CA GLN A 233 -7.81 9.12 -14.69
C GLN A 233 -8.16 7.63 -14.53
N GLY A 234 -8.47 7.21 -13.30
CA GLY A 234 -8.87 5.85 -13.01
C GLY A 234 -7.75 4.81 -13.01
N SER A 235 -6.49 5.19 -13.30
CA SER A 235 -5.36 4.27 -13.27
C SER A 235 -4.58 4.35 -11.96
N ILE A 236 -3.91 3.25 -11.59
CA ILE A 236 -3.16 3.14 -10.33
C ILE A 236 -1.68 2.85 -10.60
N LEU A 237 -1.37 1.91 -11.49
CA LEU A 237 0.00 1.45 -11.72
C LEU A 237 0.95 2.56 -12.15
N PRO A 238 0.58 3.45 -13.09
CA PRO A 238 1.48 4.54 -13.47
C PRO A 238 1.90 5.41 -12.30
N ILE A 239 0.95 5.86 -11.48
CA ILE A 239 1.28 6.75 -10.36
C ILE A 239 2.08 6.05 -9.26
N LEU A 240 1.87 4.76 -9.02
CA LEU A 240 2.68 4.01 -8.07
C LEU A 240 4.16 4.04 -8.45
N VAL A 241 4.46 3.72 -9.70
CA VAL A 241 5.84 3.70 -10.20
C VAL A 241 6.42 5.12 -10.29
N ILE A 242 5.64 6.07 -10.78
CA ILE A 242 6.05 7.47 -10.90
C ILE A 242 6.32 8.08 -9.52
N SER A 243 5.52 7.76 -8.50
CA SER A 243 5.77 8.20 -7.12
C SER A 243 7.08 7.68 -6.57
N TRP A 244 7.43 6.43 -6.87
CA TRP A 244 8.72 5.87 -6.48
C TRP A 244 9.89 6.57 -7.18
N ILE A 245 9.78 6.81 -8.49
CA ILE A 245 10.79 7.52 -9.26
C ILE A 245 10.93 8.95 -8.75
N LEU A 246 9.83 9.64 -8.51
CA LEU A 246 9.81 11.01 -7.98
C LEU A 246 10.50 11.09 -6.62
N ALA A 247 10.17 10.19 -5.71
CA ALA A 247 10.79 10.15 -4.38
C ALA A 247 12.29 9.84 -4.46
N THR A 248 12.68 8.92 -5.32
CA THR A 248 14.10 8.56 -5.54
C THR A 248 14.88 9.74 -6.12
N LEU A 249 14.33 10.40 -7.11
CA LEU A 249 14.96 11.57 -7.74
C LEU A 249 15.08 12.74 -6.74
N GLU A 250 14.04 13.00 -5.97
CA GLU A 250 14.04 14.03 -4.94
C GLU A 250 15.15 13.79 -3.90
N LYS A 251 15.27 12.56 -3.40
CA LYS A 251 16.32 12.20 -2.44
C LYS A 251 17.71 12.35 -3.05
N PHE A 252 17.88 11.95 -4.30
CA PHE A 252 19.14 12.12 -5.03
C PHE A 252 19.52 13.58 -5.15
N LEU A 253 18.58 14.46 -5.51
CA LEU A 253 18.84 15.89 -5.62
C LEU A 253 19.14 16.53 -4.26
N HIS A 254 18.41 16.18 -3.20
CA HIS A 254 18.70 16.64 -1.84
C HIS A 254 20.10 16.25 -1.36
N LYS A 255 20.56 15.08 -1.77
CA LYS A 255 21.90 14.60 -1.42
C LYS A 255 23.00 15.43 -2.10
N HIS A 256 22.78 15.91 -3.33
CA HIS A 256 23.78 16.60 -4.16
C HIS A 256 23.67 18.12 -4.13
N LEU A 257 22.48 18.65 -3.85
CA LEU A 257 22.21 20.08 -3.76
C LEU A 257 22.08 20.48 -2.28
N LYS A 258 22.48 21.70 -1.92
CA LYS A 258 22.45 22.17 -0.53
C LYS A 258 21.94 23.59 -0.42
N GLY A 259 21.32 23.89 0.74
CA GLY A 259 20.89 25.22 1.10
C GLY A 259 19.77 25.78 0.22
N THR A 260 19.87 27.04 -0.16
CA THR A 260 18.86 27.71 -0.98
C THR A 260 18.71 27.08 -2.37
N VAL A 261 19.83 26.60 -2.94
CA VAL A 261 19.83 25.92 -4.24
C VAL A 261 18.98 24.64 -4.17
N ASP A 262 19.16 23.84 -3.11
CA ASP A 262 18.33 22.65 -2.90
C ASP A 262 16.85 23.01 -2.73
N PHE A 263 16.55 24.01 -1.92
CA PHE A 263 15.17 24.43 -1.66
C PHE A 263 14.42 24.85 -2.91
N MET A 264 15.10 25.51 -3.85
CA MET A 264 14.49 26.02 -5.10
C MET A 264 14.55 25.01 -6.25
N LEU A 265 15.70 24.39 -6.48
CA LEU A 265 15.94 23.55 -7.64
C LEU A 265 15.40 22.13 -7.50
N THR A 266 15.43 21.57 -6.31
CA THR A 266 14.97 20.19 -6.12
C THR A 266 13.50 19.99 -6.50
N PRO A 267 12.53 20.80 -6.01
CA PRO A 267 11.15 20.68 -6.46
C PRO A 267 11.00 20.91 -7.96
N LEU A 268 11.65 21.92 -8.51
CA LEU A 268 11.58 22.25 -9.92
C LEU A 268 12.08 21.10 -10.79
N LEU A 269 13.29 20.62 -10.54
CA LEU A 269 13.90 19.55 -11.31
C LEU A 269 13.17 18.22 -11.13
N THR A 270 12.70 17.93 -9.93
CA THR A 270 11.94 16.71 -9.64
C THR A 270 10.66 16.67 -10.47
N LEU A 271 9.87 17.73 -10.47
CA LEU A 271 8.64 17.80 -11.26
C LEU A 271 8.92 17.79 -12.76
N LEU A 272 9.89 18.58 -13.21
CA LEU A 272 10.22 18.69 -14.63
C LEU A 272 10.69 17.35 -15.21
N ILE A 273 11.67 16.73 -14.58
CA ILE A 273 12.25 15.46 -15.05
C ILE A 273 11.22 14.34 -14.94
N THR A 274 10.53 14.21 -13.82
CA THR A 274 9.50 13.20 -13.62
C THR A 274 8.35 13.39 -14.58
N GLY A 275 7.92 14.62 -14.81
CA GLY A 275 6.84 14.94 -15.74
C GLY A 275 7.17 14.57 -17.19
N PHE A 276 8.33 14.97 -17.69
CA PHE A 276 8.77 14.59 -19.04
C PHE A 276 8.93 13.07 -19.17
N LEU A 277 9.55 12.43 -18.18
CA LEU A 277 9.71 10.97 -18.17
C LEU A 277 8.35 10.25 -18.22
N THR A 278 7.37 10.76 -17.48
CA THR A 278 6.01 10.20 -17.45
C THR A 278 5.33 10.29 -18.81
N PHE A 279 5.25 11.49 -19.37
CA PHE A 279 4.47 11.69 -20.61
C PHE A 279 5.19 11.19 -21.85
N MET A 280 6.52 11.28 -21.91
CA MET A 280 7.30 10.89 -23.09
C MET A 280 7.55 9.38 -23.19
N GLY A 281 7.64 8.66 -22.07
CA GLY A 281 8.04 7.26 -22.15
C GLY A 281 7.36 6.34 -21.15
N LEU A 282 7.63 6.51 -19.86
CA LEU A 282 7.19 5.58 -18.82
C LEU A 282 5.68 5.47 -18.67
N GLY A 283 4.97 6.59 -18.79
CA GLY A 283 3.53 6.59 -18.63
C GLY A 283 2.80 5.69 -19.62
N PRO A 284 3.04 5.81 -20.93
CA PRO A 284 2.46 4.91 -21.93
C PRO A 284 2.80 3.44 -21.70
N ILE A 285 4.04 3.13 -21.33
CA ILE A 285 4.48 1.76 -21.03
C ILE A 285 3.71 1.21 -19.81
N LEU A 286 3.62 1.98 -18.75
CA LEU A 286 2.95 1.58 -17.52
C LEU A 286 1.44 1.50 -17.69
N ARG A 287 0.85 2.33 -18.54
CA ARG A 287 -0.57 2.22 -18.92
C ARG A 287 -0.84 0.87 -19.58
N THR A 288 -0.03 0.51 -20.57
CA THR A 288 -0.14 -0.77 -21.26
C THR A 288 0.05 -1.95 -20.30
N ALA A 289 1.05 -1.87 -19.42
CA ALA A 289 1.29 -2.89 -18.40
C ALA A 289 0.10 -3.02 -17.42
N GLY A 290 -0.49 -1.89 -17.02
CA GLY A 290 -1.68 -1.86 -16.18
C GLY A 290 -2.89 -2.49 -16.84
N ASP A 291 -3.11 -2.20 -18.12
CA ASP A 291 -4.18 -2.80 -18.91
C ASP A 291 -4.00 -4.33 -19.03
N TRP A 292 -2.79 -4.79 -19.29
CA TRP A 292 -2.48 -6.21 -19.35
C TRP A 292 -2.69 -6.91 -18.00
N LEU A 293 -2.30 -6.26 -16.91
CA LEU A 293 -2.53 -6.78 -15.56
C LEU A 293 -4.02 -6.88 -15.27
N GLY A 294 -4.80 -5.87 -15.64
CA GLY A 294 -6.26 -5.87 -15.51
C GLY A 294 -6.92 -6.98 -16.32
N MET A 295 -6.48 -7.17 -17.55
CA MET A 295 -6.94 -8.27 -18.41
C MET A 295 -6.59 -9.64 -17.83
N GLY A 296 -5.37 -9.79 -17.30
CA GLY A 296 -4.92 -11.03 -16.66
C GLY A 296 -5.75 -11.36 -15.42
N LEU A 297 -6.05 -10.37 -14.59
CA LEU A 297 -6.91 -10.55 -13.41
C LEU A 297 -8.36 -10.88 -13.80
N ALA A 298 -8.90 -10.24 -14.83
CA ALA A 298 -10.24 -10.55 -15.35
C ALA A 298 -10.31 -11.99 -15.88
N ASN A 299 -9.32 -12.43 -16.66
CA ASN A 299 -9.25 -13.80 -17.16
C ASN A 299 -9.11 -14.82 -16.02
N LEU A 300 -8.33 -14.52 -15.00
CA LEU A 300 -8.19 -15.35 -13.80
C LEU A 300 -9.52 -15.46 -13.06
N TYR A 301 -10.25 -14.37 -12.92
CA TYR A 301 -11.57 -14.33 -12.30
C TYR A 301 -12.58 -15.17 -13.09
N ASP A 302 -12.61 -15.03 -14.40
CA ASP A 302 -13.50 -15.81 -15.29
C ASP A 302 -13.17 -17.31 -15.23
N PHE A 303 -11.90 -17.68 -15.11
CA PHE A 303 -11.47 -19.06 -14.95
C PHE A 303 -11.81 -19.60 -13.55
N ALA A 304 -11.55 -18.83 -12.48
CA ALA A 304 -11.77 -19.24 -11.10
C ALA A 304 -13.26 -19.29 -10.72
N GLY A 305 -14.08 -18.41 -11.30
CA GLY A 305 -15.52 -18.35 -11.01
C GLY A 305 -16.28 -19.67 -11.27
N PRO A 306 -16.16 -20.29 -12.45
CA PRO A 306 -16.74 -21.60 -12.71
C PRO A 306 -16.21 -22.71 -11.80
N VAL A 307 -14.90 -22.71 -11.52
CA VAL A 307 -14.26 -23.68 -10.62
C VAL A 307 -14.78 -23.52 -9.19
N ALA A 308 -14.88 -22.30 -8.69
CA ALA A 308 -15.45 -22.02 -7.38
C ALA A 308 -16.93 -22.41 -7.30
N GLY A 309 -17.69 -22.15 -8.36
CA GLY A 309 -19.08 -22.59 -8.47
C GLY A 309 -19.23 -24.11 -8.43
N CYS A 310 -18.38 -24.83 -9.15
CA CYS A 310 -18.35 -26.29 -9.12
C CYS A 310 -18.01 -26.84 -7.74
N LEU A 311 -17.04 -26.23 -7.04
CA LEU A 311 -16.65 -26.65 -5.69
C LEU A 311 -17.76 -26.41 -4.66
N LEU A 312 -18.50 -25.31 -4.77
CA LEU A 312 -19.65 -25.02 -3.92
C LEU A 312 -20.81 -25.98 -4.17
N TYR A 313 -21.04 -26.37 -5.43
CA TYR A 313 -22.09 -27.33 -5.79
C TYR A 313 -21.78 -28.76 -5.36
N THR A 314 -20.51 -29.15 -5.26
CA THR A 314 -20.10 -30.49 -4.85
C THR A 314 -20.01 -30.67 -3.34
N SER A 315 -20.13 -29.60 -2.53
CA SER A 315 -20.09 -29.65 -1.06
C SER A 315 -21.49 -29.81 -0.43
N ASP A 316 -22.58 -29.81 -1.21
CA ASP A 316 -23.93 -30.17 -0.80
C ASP A 316 -24.23 -31.63 -1.19
#